data_27770fc597393d8cf5ebbf0bb0e5075c
#
_entry.id   27770fc597393d8cf5ebbf0bb0e5075c
#
_cell.length_a   1.000
_cell.length_b   1.000
_cell.length_c   1.000
_cell.angle_alpha   90.00
_cell.angle_beta   90.00
_cell.angle_gamma   90.00
#
_symmetry.space_group_name_H-M   'P 1'
#
loop_
_entity.id
_entity.type
_entity.pdbx_description
1 polymer ?
#
loop_
_entity_poly.entity_id
_entity_poly.type
_entity_poly.pdbx_seq_one_letter_code
_entity_poly.pdbx_strand_id
1 'polypeptide(L)'
;MGPHRALAMTVVILSFSLAGCTGGPSGVGNTGSNEIEVPTWETGDWWLYTFSTPDYSDDTARLVVASTSEEDGAAYMLAISSLTEARRHAVLNHNPFLGRITHSDLGAFENGAPQQVLNFPIEEGDSWTFTLFSMEWSAFVSDIAGSTAIVIANSDDGSRLDYVFDNEVGFFQSFTWKDASGTSNLRMMLSDSGSGHTGDVYFVRGGDLFSETWEDPGNDIEFRDTILVNDHPSDGDWDEMIYFMDAECGSGSSISFTLRDHMSISVLERIWGPGASEMGTLGTIPYPSGEYTLTATFTGGSTFLRVRIAGGITQSWTL
;
A
#
# COMPACT_ATOMS: atom_id res chain seq x y z
N MET A 1 36.25 19.48 -27.98
CA MET A 1 35.76 20.72 -27.35
C MET A 1 34.29 20.90 -27.71
N GLY A 2 33.39 20.54 -26.83
CA GLY A 2 31.94 20.69 -27.01
C GLY A 2 31.37 21.45 -25.80
N PRO A 3 30.42 22.34 -25.97
CA PRO A 3 30.02 23.27 -24.91
C PRO A 3 29.05 22.62 -23.92
N HIS A 4 29.34 22.82 -22.64
CA HIS A 4 28.48 22.52 -21.51
C HIS A 4 27.22 23.39 -21.56
N ARG A 5 26.03 22.77 -21.62
CA ARG A 5 24.75 23.46 -21.39
C ARG A 5 24.42 23.38 -19.89
N ALA A 6 24.55 24.52 -19.22
CA ALA A 6 24.02 24.70 -17.88
C ALA A 6 22.50 24.80 -17.93
N LEU A 7 21.81 23.93 -17.22
CA LEU A 7 20.36 23.98 -17.03
C LEU A 7 20.09 24.88 -15.83
N ALA A 8 19.49 26.04 -16.07
CA ALA A 8 19.05 26.97 -15.01
C ALA A 8 17.71 26.45 -14.46
N MET A 9 17.70 26.06 -13.20
CA MET A 9 16.51 25.68 -12.45
C MET A 9 15.83 26.95 -11.93
N THR A 10 14.71 27.34 -12.50
CA THR A 10 13.91 28.50 -12.05
C THR A 10 13.03 28.05 -10.90
N VAL A 11 13.36 28.49 -9.69
CA VAL A 11 12.50 28.35 -8.51
C VAL A 11 11.41 29.41 -8.59
N VAL A 12 10.15 29.00 -8.76
CA VAL A 12 8.99 29.87 -8.68
C VAL A 12 8.53 29.93 -7.22
N ILE A 13 8.82 31.04 -6.55
CA ILE A 13 8.29 31.35 -5.22
C ILE A 13 6.93 32.02 -5.42
N LEU A 14 5.85 31.33 -5.11
CA LEU A 14 4.50 31.91 -5.05
C LEU A 14 4.31 32.58 -3.69
N SER A 15 4.36 33.91 -3.70
CA SER A 15 4.03 34.75 -2.53
C SER A 15 2.52 34.94 -2.46
N PHE A 16 1.86 34.35 -1.47
CA PHE A 16 0.47 34.70 -1.15
C PHE A 16 0.42 35.92 -0.23
N SER A 17 -0.20 36.98 -0.72
CA SER A 17 -0.47 38.19 0.06
C SER A 17 -1.71 37.97 0.94
N LEU A 18 -1.53 37.98 2.26
CA LEU A 18 -2.61 38.08 3.23
C LEU A 18 -3.26 39.44 3.19
N ALA A 19 -4.56 39.52 2.88
CA ALA A 19 -5.39 40.65 3.12
C ALA A 19 -5.84 40.69 4.58
N GLY A 20 -5.29 41.62 5.36
CA GLY A 20 -5.67 41.82 6.75
C GLY A 20 -7.06 42.42 6.90
N CYS A 21 -7.87 41.87 7.82
CA CYS A 21 -8.99 42.55 8.45
C CYS A 21 -8.62 42.92 9.90
N THR A 22 -8.47 44.19 10.18
CA THR A 22 -8.32 44.76 11.51
C THR A 22 -9.68 45.02 12.14
N GLY A 23 -9.90 44.56 13.37
CA GLY A 23 -11.03 44.96 14.20
C GLY A 23 -11.10 44.16 15.51
N GLY A 24 -10.50 44.68 16.61
CA GLY A 24 -10.45 44.13 17.95
C GLY A 24 -11.81 44.02 18.67
N PRO A 25 -11.95 43.65 19.93
CA PRO A 25 -11.11 44.03 21.07
C PRO A 25 -10.64 42.83 21.93
N SER A 26 -9.68 43.13 22.78
CA SER A 26 -9.08 42.33 23.87
C SER A 26 -10.02 41.34 24.55
N GLY A 27 -9.73 40.07 24.41
CA GLY A 27 -10.31 39.00 25.21
C GLY A 27 -9.27 37.92 25.41
N VAL A 28 -8.83 37.80 26.68
CA VAL A 28 -8.25 36.62 27.32
C VAL A 28 -7.43 35.70 26.42
N GLY A 29 -6.13 35.67 26.68
CA GLY A 29 -5.22 34.70 26.04
C GLY A 29 -5.73 33.28 26.18
N ASN A 30 -6.28 32.78 25.12
CA ASN A 30 -6.37 31.34 24.88
C ASN A 30 -4.97 30.95 24.40
N THR A 31 -4.15 30.43 25.27
CA THR A 31 -3.03 29.58 24.86
C THR A 31 -3.68 28.33 24.32
N GLY A 32 -4.16 28.38 23.06
CA GLY A 32 -4.58 27.19 22.35
C GLY A 32 -3.36 26.27 22.30
N SER A 33 -3.44 25.13 22.96
CA SER A 33 -2.52 24.05 22.71
C SER A 33 -2.54 23.79 21.21
N ASN A 34 -1.38 23.75 20.58
CA ASN A 34 -1.25 23.30 19.19
C ASN A 34 -1.36 21.76 19.16
N GLU A 35 -2.40 21.25 19.80
CA GLU A 35 -2.68 19.85 20.00
C GLU A 35 -3.69 19.39 18.94
N ILE A 36 -3.39 18.31 18.26
CA ILE A 36 -4.27 17.72 17.24
C ILE A 36 -4.95 16.49 17.84
N GLU A 37 -6.27 16.57 18.00
CA GLU A 37 -7.11 15.50 18.49
C GLU A 37 -7.36 14.43 17.41
N VAL A 38 -7.69 13.20 17.86
CA VAL A 38 -8.07 12.13 16.93
C VAL A 38 -9.37 12.50 16.21
N PRO A 39 -9.40 12.45 14.87
CA PRO A 39 -10.62 12.69 14.12
C PRO A 39 -11.59 11.52 14.29
N THR A 40 -12.89 11.81 14.18
CA THR A 40 -13.92 10.78 14.08
C THR A 40 -14.30 10.59 12.63
N TRP A 41 -14.27 9.35 12.16
CA TRP A 41 -14.71 8.99 10.82
C TRP A 41 -16.15 8.50 10.82
N GLU A 42 -16.84 8.76 9.73
CA GLU A 42 -18.17 8.24 9.46
C GLU A 42 -18.13 7.21 8.31
N THR A 43 -19.07 6.27 8.31
CA THR A 43 -19.22 5.35 7.18
C THR A 43 -19.46 6.13 5.89
N GLY A 44 -18.66 5.86 4.87
CA GLY A 44 -18.67 6.60 3.61
C GLY A 44 -17.68 7.75 3.52
N ASP A 45 -16.90 8.05 4.57
CA ASP A 45 -15.73 8.91 4.44
C ASP A 45 -14.68 8.22 3.55
N TRP A 46 -13.97 9.00 2.72
CA TRP A 46 -13.06 8.42 1.76
C TRP A 46 -11.86 9.31 1.43
N TRP A 47 -10.74 8.64 1.04
CA TRP A 47 -9.49 9.25 0.60
C TRP A 47 -8.99 8.56 -0.66
N LEU A 48 -8.66 9.35 -1.68
CA LEU A 48 -8.09 8.87 -2.93
C LEU A 48 -6.57 9.05 -2.89
N TYR A 49 -5.83 7.94 -2.89
CA TYR A 49 -4.38 7.96 -2.88
C TYR A 49 -3.79 7.45 -4.17
N THR A 50 -2.61 8.01 -4.52
CA THR A 50 -1.68 7.41 -5.46
C THR A 50 -0.61 6.67 -4.66
N PHE A 51 -0.38 5.42 -5.01
CA PHE A 51 0.64 4.55 -4.45
C PHE A 51 1.76 4.36 -5.47
N SER A 52 3.01 4.59 -5.04
CA SER A 52 4.20 4.39 -5.85
C SER A 52 5.18 3.49 -5.11
N THR A 53 5.72 2.52 -5.79
CA THR A 53 6.76 1.60 -5.31
C THR A 53 7.84 1.46 -6.36
N PRO A 54 9.09 1.05 -6.03
CA PRO A 54 10.13 0.89 -7.04
C PRO A 54 9.87 -0.28 -8.00
N ASP A 55 9.07 -1.24 -7.56
CA ASP A 55 8.91 -2.52 -8.25
C ASP A 55 7.68 -2.57 -9.17
N TYR A 56 6.67 -1.73 -8.92
CA TYR A 56 5.40 -1.78 -9.64
C TYR A 56 5.03 -0.41 -10.18
N SER A 57 4.25 -0.40 -11.27
CA SER A 57 3.67 0.84 -11.77
C SER A 57 2.78 1.49 -10.73
N ASP A 58 2.77 2.82 -10.69
CA ASP A 58 1.88 3.57 -9.82
C ASP A 58 0.43 3.13 -9.99
N ASP A 59 -0.29 3.05 -8.88
CA ASP A 59 -1.72 2.80 -8.87
C ASP A 59 -2.46 3.84 -8.03
N THR A 60 -3.77 3.88 -8.21
CA THR A 60 -4.63 4.82 -7.51
C THR A 60 -5.78 4.05 -6.88
N ALA A 61 -5.95 4.18 -5.56
CA ALA A 61 -7.03 3.55 -4.84
C ALA A 61 -7.78 4.54 -3.97
N ARG A 62 -9.12 4.43 -3.97
CA ARG A 62 -9.98 5.15 -3.02
C ARG A 62 -10.23 4.27 -1.82
N LEU A 63 -9.66 4.67 -0.68
CA LEU A 63 -9.93 4.08 0.63
C LEU A 63 -11.25 4.65 1.14
N VAL A 64 -12.11 3.81 1.70
CA VAL A 64 -13.45 4.18 2.16
C VAL A 64 -13.72 3.53 3.52
N VAL A 65 -14.27 4.26 4.46
CA VAL A 65 -14.79 3.69 5.71
C VAL A 65 -16.04 2.88 5.40
N ALA A 66 -15.90 1.56 5.35
CA ALA A 66 -16.96 0.63 4.98
C ALA A 66 -17.93 0.35 6.13
N SER A 67 -17.44 0.35 7.36
CA SER A 67 -18.25 0.17 8.57
C SER A 67 -17.48 0.65 9.80
N THR A 68 -18.22 0.81 10.89
CA THR A 68 -17.66 1.09 12.22
C THR A 68 -18.22 0.08 13.21
N SER A 69 -17.41 -0.35 14.17
CA SER A 69 -17.80 -1.27 15.25
C SER A 69 -17.44 -0.68 16.59
N GLU A 70 -18.40 -0.66 17.51
CA GLU A 70 -18.24 -0.25 18.91
C GLU A 70 -17.97 -1.44 19.83
N GLU A 71 -18.03 -2.69 19.31
CA GLU A 71 -17.77 -3.90 20.09
C GLU A 71 -16.27 -4.09 20.36
N ASP A 72 -15.91 -5.12 21.09
CA ASP A 72 -14.54 -5.43 21.55
C ASP A 72 -13.46 -5.09 20.51
N GLY A 73 -12.71 -4.02 20.81
CA GLY A 73 -11.73 -3.45 19.90
C GLY A 73 -12.36 -2.50 18.87
N ALA A 74 -13.11 -1.49 19.36
CA ALA A 74 -13.71 -0.43 18.55
C ALA A 74 -12.81 0.00 17.38
N ALA A 75 -13.28 -0.21 16.17
CA ALA A 75 -12.48 0.00 14.95
C ALA A 75 -13.37 0.37 13.77
N TYR A 76 -12.80 1.19 12.89
CA TYR A 76 -13.24 1.36 11.53
C TYR A 76 -12.78 0.18 10.67
N MET A 77 -13.55 -0.14 9.64
CA MET A 77 -13.11 -1.03 8.57
C MET A 77 -12.82 -0.18 7.32
N LEU A 78 -11.56 -0.09 6.95
CA LEU A 78 -11.14 0.65 5.76
C LEU A 78 -11.02 -0.30 4.56
N ALA A 79 -11.79 -0.03 3.51
CA ALA A 79 -11.92 -0.83 2.30
C ALA A 79 -11.60 0.00 1.05
N ILE A 80 -11.62 -0.61 -0.13
CA ILE A 80 -11.35 0.03 -1.43
C ILE A 80 -12.62 0.01 -2.28
N SER A 81 -12.93 1.10 -2.98
CA SER A 81 -14.10 1.24 -3.84
C SER A 81 -14.07 0.40 -5.13
N SER A 82 -13.03 -0.37 -5.36
CA SER A 82 -12.84 -1.24 -6.54
C SER A 82 -12.33 -2.62 -6.12
N LEU A 83 -13.03 -3.68 -6.51
CA LEU A 83 -12.59 -5.05 -6.25
C LEU A 83 -11.24 -5.38 -6.92
N THR A 84 -11.01 -4.84 -8.12
CA THR A 84 -9.74 -5.02 -8.82
C THR A 84 -8.58 -4.42 -8.04
N GLU A 85 -8.75 -3.19 -7.55
CA GLU A 85 -7.72 -2.54 -6.73
C GLU A 85 -7.56 -3.21 -5.35
N ALA A 86 -8.65 -3.65 -4.73
CA ALA A 86 -8.59 -4.41 -3.47
C ALA A 86 -7.78 -5.71 -3.63
N ARG A 87 -7.96 -6.45 -4.73
CA ARG A 87 -7.17 -7.63 -5.08
C ARG A 87 -5.71 -7.28 -5.34
N ARG A 88 -5.45 -6.18 -6.06
CA ARG A 88 -4.09 -5.69 -6.31
C ARG A 88 -3.37 -5.38 -4.99
N HIS A 89 -4.01 -4.63 -4.10
CA HIS A 89 -3.44 -4.33 -2.78
C HIS A 89 -3.22 -5.58 -1.93
N ALA A 90 -4.10 -6.59 -2.03
CA ALA A 90 -3.96 -7.85 -1.32
C ALA A 90 -2.75 -8.67 -1.79
N VAL A 91 -2.52 -8.77 -3.11
CA VAL A 91 -1.40 -9.58 -3.65
C VAL A 91 -0.06 -8.84 -3.58
N LEU A 92 -0.04 -7.51 -3.66
CA LEU A 92 1.17 -6.70 -3.54
C LEU A 92 1.53 -6.40 -2.07
N ASN A 93 0.53 -6.41 -1.18
CA ASN A 93 0.66 -6.17 0.27
C ASN A 93 1.46 -4.90 0.61
N HIS A 94 1.19 -3.80 -0.11
CA HIS A 94 1.94 -2.56 0.03
C HIS A 94 1.20 -1.44 0.77
N ASN A 95 -0.08 -1.64 1.12
CA ASN A 95 -0.87 -0.65 1.86
C ASN A 95 -1.15 -1.13 3.28
N PRO A 96 -0.49 -0.56 4.31
CA PRO A 96 -0.62 -1.01 5.69
C PRO A 96 -1.93 -0.55 6.36
N PHE A 97 -2.69 0.35 5.74
CA PHE A 97 -3.88 0.97 6.34
C PHE A 97 -5.19 0.33 5.90
N LEU A 98 -5.17 -0.81 5.19
CA LEU A 98 -6.39 -1.52 4.82
C LEU A 98 -6.87 -2.46 5.93
N GLY A 99 -8.18 -2.61 6.03
CA GLY A 99 -8.82 -3.44 7.05
C GLY A 99 -9.16 -2.65 8.30
N ARG A 100 -8.85 -3.20 9.47
CA ARG A 100 -9.20 -2.59 10.76
C ARG A 100 -8.27 -1.42 11.10
N ILE A 101 -8.88 -0.31 11.51
CA ILE A 101 -8.20 0.89 12.03
C ILE A 101 -8.86 1.25 13.36
N THR A 102 -8.10 1.42 14.43
CA THR A 102 -8.65 1.73 15.76
C THR A 102 -9.32 3.09 15.80
N HIS A 103 -10.35 3.26 16.63
CA HIS A 103 -10.99 4.57 16.87
C HIS A 103 -10.11 5.49 17.72
N SER A 104 -9.33 4.93 18.66
CA SER A 104 -8.62 5.71 19.67
C SER A 104 -7.42 6.48 19.13
N ASP A 105 -6.76 5.95 18.12
CA ASP A 105 -5.46 6.45 17.66
C ASP A 105 -5.21 6.22 16.16
N LEU A 106 -6.25 5.81 15.41
CA LEU A 106 -6.16 5.43 13.99
C LEU A 106 -5.05 4.40 13.72
N GLY A 107 -4.80 3.53 14.70
CA GLY A 107 -3.76 2.50 14.62
C GLY A 107 -4.08 1.45 13.58
N ALA A 108 -3.12 1.16 12.70
CA ALA A 108 -3.19 0.10 11.72
C ALA A 108 -2.94 -1.27 12.36
N PHE A 109 -3.49 -2.34 11.79
CA PHE A 109 -3.27 -3.69 12.31
C PHE A 109 -2.15 -4.39 11.55
N GLU A 110 -1.13 -4.84 12.28
CA GLU A 110 -0.09 -5.72 11.76
C GLU A 110 -0.03 -7.00 12.60
N ASN A 111 -0.02 -8.15 11.93
CA ASN A 111 -0.02 -9.46 12.59
C ASN A 111 -1.14 -9.64 13.64
N GLY A 112 -2.30 -9.03 13.40
CA GLY A 112 -3.46 -9.10 14.27
C GLY A 112 -3.43 -8.16 15.49
N ALA A 113 -2.38 -7.36 15.68
CA ALA A 113 -2.26 -6.38 16.75
C ALA A 113 -2.30 -4.94 16.22
N PRO A 114 -3.02 -4.01 16.89
CA PRO A 114 -3.03 -2.62 16.49
C PRO A 114 -1.66 -1.98 16.75
N GLN A 115 -1.19 -1.19 15.80
CA GLN A 115 0.06 -0.45 15.85
C GLN A 115 -0.24 1.04 15.90
N GLN A 116 0.29 1.72 16.89
CA GLN A 116 0.08 3.14 17.11
C GLN A 116 0.97 3.98 16.18
N VAL A 117 0.59 4.06 14.91
CA VAL A 117 1.33 4.86 13.90
C VAL A 117 1.22 6.35 14.19
N LEU A 118 0.13 6.80 14.83
CA LEU A 118 -0.10 8.15 15.32
C LEU A 118 -0.33 8.12 16.83
N ASN A 119 0.20 9.09 17.55
CA ASN A 119 0.04 9.24 19.00
C ASN A 119 -0.84 10.44 19.30
N PHE A 120 -2.15 10.22 19.49
CA PHE A 120 -3.10 11.29 19.82
C PHE A 120 -3.27 11.48 21.33
N PRO A 121 -3.51 12.73 21.77
CA PRO A 121 -3.43 13.96 20.98
C PRO A 121 -2.01 14.19 20.49
N ILE A 122 -1.83 14.70 19.23
CA ILE A 122 -0.51 14.92 18.67
C ILE A 122 0.00 16.29 19.16
N GLU A 123 1.18 16.30 19.82
CA GLU A 123 1.88 17.50 20.27
C GLU A 123 3.27 17.57 19.65
N GLU A 124 3.78 18.80 19.42
CA GLU A 124 5.13 18.99 18.87
C GLU A 124 6.19 18.46 19.87
N GLY A 125 7.11 17.63 19.34
CA GLY A 125 8.18 17.01 20.11
C GLY A 125 7.80 15.69 20.77
N ASP A 126 6.53 15.25 20.69
CA ASP A 126 6.13 13.91 21.14
C ASP A 126 6.92 12.82 20.45
N SER A 127 7.16 11.73 21.17
CA SER A 127 7.86 10.57 20.64
C SER A 127 7.27 9.26 21.18
N TRP A 128 7.21 8.24 20.32
CA TRP A 128 6.71 6.90 20.66
C TRP A 128 7.36 5.84 19.79
N THR A 129 7.04 4.56 20.03
CA THR A 129 7.48 3.45 19.20
C THR A 129 6.28 2.62 18.72
N PHE A 130 6.40 2.04 17.54
CA PHE A 130 5.40 1.13 16.98
C PHE A 130 6.07 0.14 16.01
N THR A 131 5.35 -0.92 15.63
CA THR A 131 5.80 -1.87 14.60
C THR A 131 5.01 -1.65 13.32
N LEU A 132 5.69 -1.61 12.17
CA LEU A 132 5.07 -1.57 10.85
C LEU A 132 6.05 -2.16 9.83
N PHE A 133 5.55 -2.89 8.82
CA PHE A 133 6.38 -3.60 7.84
C PHE A 133 7.37 -4.58 8.50
N SER A 134 6.94 -5.21 9.60
CA SER A 134 7.75 -6.13 10.42
C SER A 134 9.01 -5.49 11.02
N MET A 135 9.04 -4.17 11.12
CA MET A 135 10.15 -3.38 11.69
C MET A 135 9.66 -2.53 12.85
N GLU A 136 10.52 -2.32 13.84
CA GLU A 136 10.28 -1.38 14.94
C GLU A 136 10.70 0.04 14.52
N TRP A 137 9.84 1.01 14.82
CA TRP A 137 10.02 2.41 14.47
C TRP A 137 10.02 3.28 15.72
N SER A 138 10.97 4.21 15.79
CA SER A 138 11.00 5.30 16.77
C SER A 138 10.54 6.57 16.09
N ALA A 139 9.34 7.02 16.40
CA ALA A 139 8.70 8.19 15.81
C ALA A 139 8.82 9.43 16.68
N PHE A 140 8.80 10.60 16.06
CA PHE A 140 8.65 11.87 16.75
C PHE A 140 7.92 12.89 15.86
N VAL A 141 7.19 13.80 16.49
CA VAL A 141 6.54 14.94 15.84
C VAL A 141 7.57 16.04 15.63
N SER A 142 7.94 16.28 14.38
CA SER A 142 8.99 17.26 14.07
C SER A 142 8.47 18.69 13.93
N ASP A 143 7.19 18.86 13.60
CA ASP A 143 6.55 20.18 13.44
C ASP A 143 5.04 20.03 13.43
N ILE A 144 4.33 21.07 13.90
CA ILE A 144 2.87 21.22 13.78
C ILE A 144 2.56 22.60 13.17
N ALA A 145 1.87 22.60 12.06
CA ALA A 145 1.45 23.81 11.33
C ALA A 145 -0.06 23.80 11.08
N GLY A 146 -0.81 24.48 11.97
CA GLY A 146 -2.29 24.51 11.92
C GLY A 146 -2.89 23.14 12.21
N SER A 147 -3.61 22.56 11.24
CA SER A 147 -4.20 21.20 11.33
C SER A 147 -3.23 20.07 10.97
N THR A 148 -2.00 20.40 10.59
CA THR A 148 -1.04 19.46 9.98
C THR A 148 0.08 19.12 10.94
N ALA A 149 0.34 17.83 11.16
CA ALA A 149 1.51 17.32 11.88
C ALA A 149 2.47 16.62 10.94
N ILE A 150 3.77 16.93 11.07
CA ILE A 150 4.86 16.27 10.34
C ILE A 150 5.54 15.31 11.30
N VAL A 151 5.52 14.03 10.97
CA VAL A 151 6.11 12.96 11.77
C VAL A 151 7.23 12.28 11.02
N ILE A 152 8.30 12.00 11.74
CA ILE A 152 9.46 11.26 11.25
C ILE A 152 9.63 10.04 12.15
N ALA A 153 9.77 8.86 11.55
CA ALA A 153 10.12 7.66 12.28
C ALA A 153 11.36 7.01 11.68
N ASN A 154 12.24 6.51 12.53
CA ASN A 154 13.47 5.84 12.13
C ASN A 154 13.50 4.43 12.73
N SER A 155 14.04 3.49 11.97
CA SER A 155 14.31 2.13 12.40
C SER A 155 15.81 1.91 12.63
N ASP A 156 16.16 0.90 13.43
CA ASP A 156 17.56 0.58 13.78
C ASP A 156 18.41 0.16 12.57
N ASP A 157 17.78 -0.33 11.49
CA ASP A 157 18.46 -0.68 10.24
C ASP A 157 18.80 0.53 9.36
N GLY A 158 18.41 1.74 9.77
CA GLY A 158 18.59 2.99 9.03
C GLY A 158 17.45 3.34 8.07
N SER A 159 16.39 2.55 8.02
CA SER A 159 15.17 2.86 7.28
C SER A 159 14.41 4.03 7.93
N ARG A 160 13.60 4.73 7.15
CA ARG A 160 12.89 5.94 7.58
C ARG A 160 11.47 6.00 7.04
N LEU A 161 10.54 6.41 7.90
CA LEU A 161 9.20 6.87 7.51
C LEU A 161 9.13 8.39 7.64
N ASP A 162 8.60 9.04 6.61
CA ASP A 162 8.20 10.45 6.61
C ASP A 162 6.70 10.50 6.33
N TYR A 163 5.91 11.05 7.24
CA TYR A 163 4.47 11.18 6.99
C TYR A 163 3.90 12.48 7.53
N VAL A 164 2.86 12.93 6.85
CA VAL A 164 2.13 14.15 7.14
C VAL A 164 0.68 13.77 7.40
N PHE A 165 0.24 13.98 8.64
CA PHE A 165 -1.15 13.88 9.04
C PHE A 165 -1.82 15.25 8.94
N ASP A 166 -3.08 15.30 8.50
CA ASP A 166 -3.86 16.54 8.46
C ASP A 166 -5.25 16.29 9.04
N ASN A 167 -5.57 17.00 10.11
CA ASN A 167 -6.83 16.87 10.83
C ASN A 167 -8.05 17.36 10.03
N GLU A 168 -7.88 18.33 9.11
CA GLU A 168 -8.97 18.78 8.22
C GLU A 168 -9.32 17.73 7.19
N VAL A 169 -8.32 16.95 6.73
CA VAL A 169 -8.49 15.78 5.87
C VAL A 169 -8.93 14.57 6.68
N GLY A 170 -8.57 14.52 7.96
CA GLY A 170 -8.84 13.43 8.88
C GLY A 170 -7.94 12.20 8.68
N PHE A 171 -6.89 12.28 7.85
CA PHE A 171 -5.95 11.19 7.60
C PHE A 171 -4.63 11.71 7.03
N PHE A 172 -3.82 10.83 6.42
CA PHE A 172 -2.51 11.21 5.87
C PHE A 172 -2.64 12.05 4.59
N GLN A 173 -1.94 13.17 4.51
CA GLN A 173 -1.66 13.82 3.23
C GLN A 173 -0.60 13.06 2.44
N SER A 174 0.39 12.51 3.16
CA SER A 174 1.45 11.69 2.59
C SER A 174 2.00 10.70 3.59
N PHE A 175 2.45 9.56 3.09
CA PHE A 175 3.18 8.57 3.84
C PHE A 175 4.28 7.98 2.94
N THR A 176 5.54 8.05 3.39
CA THR A 176 6.68 7.58 2.59
C THR A 176 7.59 6.71 3.43
N TRP A 177 7.84 5.50 2.98
CA TRP A 177 8.83 4.59 3.55
C TRP A 177 10.06 4.53 2.65
N LYS A 178 11.23 4.83 3.22
CA LYS A 178 12.54 4.72 2.57
C LYS A 178 13.37 3.68 3.31
N ASP A 179 14.11 2.88 2.54
CA ASP A 179 15.12 2.00 3.09
C ASP A 179 16.38 2.76 3.56
N ALA A 180 17.35 2.04 4.14
CA ALA A 180 18.62 2.60 4.61
C ALA A 180 19.46 3.23 3.49
N SER A 181 19.23 2.87 2.23
CA SER A 181 19.90 3.47 1.06
C SER A 181 19.22 4.79 0.61
N GLY A 182 18.04 5.09 1.14
CA GLY A 182 17.20 6.22 0.76
C GLY A 182 16.26 5.93 -0.42
N THR A 183 16.17 4.68 -0.88
CA THR A 183 15.21 4.25 -1.90
C THR A 183 13.81 4.25 -1.31
N SER A 184 12.85 4.83 -2.01
CA SER A 184 11.45 4.86 -1.58
C SER A 184 10.78 3.53 -1.88
N ASN A 185 10.58 2.69 -0.85
CA ASN A 185 9.89 1.41 -0.97
C ASN A 185 8.37 1.57 -1.11
N LEU A 186 7.81 2.61 -0.49
CA LEU A 186 6.40 2.98 -0.62
C LEU A 186 6.28 4.49 -0.53
N ARG A 187 5.45 5.06 -1.40
CA ARG A 187 4.97 6.43 -1.30
C ARG A 187 3.46 6.43 -1.51
N MET A 188 2.73 6.89 -0.52
CA MET A 188 1.29 7.12 -0.56
C MET A 188 1.04 8.63 -0.52
N MET A 189 0.38 9.17 -1.54
CA MET A 189 0.11 10.60 -1.68
C MET A 189 -1.39 10.81 -1.88
N LEU A 190 -1.98 11.65 -1.02
CA LEU A 190 -3.38 12.03 -1.13
C LEU A 190 -3.59 12.87 -2.41
N SER A 191 -4.61 12.50 -3.18
CA SER A 191 -5.03 13.22 -4.38
C SER A 191 -6.37 13.92 -4.18
N ASP A 192 -7.26 13.33 -3.38
CA ASP A 192 -8.59 13.88 -3.09
C ASP A 192 -9.19 13.20 -1.85
N SER A 193 -10.17 13.82 -1.20
CA SER A 193 -10.88 13.25 -0.04
C SER A 193 -12.31 13.80 0.03
N GLY A 194 -13.16 13.11 0.76
CA GLY A 194 -14.53 13.56 0.98
C GLY A 194 -15.35 12.59 1.81
N SER A 195 -16.65 12.80 1.85
CA SER A 195 -17.62 11.99 2.59
C SER A 195 -18.79 11.55 1.73
N GLY A 196 -19.62 10.63 2.24
CA GLY A 196 -20.84 10.19 1.58
C GLY A 196 -20.58 9.35 0.33
N HIS A 197 -19.52 8.54 0.32
CA HIS A 197 -19.34 7.52 -0.72
C HIS A 197 -20.55 6.59 -0.75
N THR A 198 -21.02 6.24 -1.94
CA THR A 198 -22.10 5.29 -2.17
C THR A 198 -21.67 4.23 -3.17
N GLY A 199 -22.15 3.01 -3.00
CA GLY A 199 -21.83 1.87 -3.85
C GLY A 199 -21.03 0.81 -3.12
N ASP A 200 -20.53 -0.17 -3.88
CA ASP A 200 -19.83 -1.30 -3.29
C ASP A 200 -18.39 -0.95 -2.95
N VAL A 201 -17.93 -1.43 -1.78
CA VAL A 201 -16.56 -1.33 -1.31
C VAL A 201 -16.07 -2.70 -0.87
N TYR A 202 -14.77 -2.96 -1.00
CA TYR A 202 -14.17 -4.28 -0.86
C TYR A 202 -12.92 -4.23 0.00
N PHE A 203 -12.81 -5.17 0.92
CA PHE A 203 -11.57 -5.52 1.59
C PHE A 203 -11.20 -6.94 1.21
N VAL A 204 -10.02 -7.14 0.65
CA VAL A 204 -9.47 -8.46 0.35
C VAL A 204 -8.31 -8.70 1.29
N ARG A 205 -8.51 -9.63 2.24
CA ARG A 205 -7.41 -10.08 3.10
C ARG A 205 -6.52 -11.01 2.29
N GLY A 206 -5.30 -10.59 2.01
CA GLY A 206 -4.30 -11.37 1.30
C GLY A 206 -3.43 -12.22 2.25
N GLY A 207 -2.91 -13.32 1.73
CA GLY A 207 -1.85 -14.09 2.37
C GLY A 207 -0.87 -14.59 1.32
N ASP A 208 0.42 -14.28 1.48
CA ASP A 208 1.46 -14.65 0.52
C ASP A 208 1.55 -16.17 0.37
N LEU A 209 1.46 -16.64 -0.87
CA LEU A 209 1.63 -18.04 -1.24
C LEU A 209 2.90 -18.24 -2.07
N PHE A 210 3.26 -17.26 -2.90
CA PHE A 210 4.44 -17.32 -3.75
C PHE A 210 4.86 -15.91 -4.19
N SER A 211 6.18 -15.64 -4.22
CA SER A 211 6.74 -14.37 -4.70
C SER A 211 8.14 -14.62 -5.25
N GLU A 212 8.32 -14.45 -6.56
CA GLU A 212 9.61 -14.60 -7.22
C GLU A 212 9.80 -13.58 -8.34
N THR A 213 11.06 -13.23 -8.56
CA THR A 213 11.50 -12.39 -9.69
C THR A 213 12.72 -13.05 -10.34
N TRP A 214 12.61 -13.30 -11.65
CA TRP A 214 13.71 -13.82 -12.47
C TRP A 214 14.11 -12.72 -13.46
N GLU A 215 15.37 -12.33 -13.40
CA GLU A 215 15.97 -11.35 -14.29
C GLU A 215 17.14 -12.03 -15.01
N ASP A 216 17.03 -12.17 -16.30
CA ASP A 216 18.04 -12.84 -17.19
C ASP A 216 18.57 -14.17 -16.62
N PRO A 217 17.69 -15.13 -16.23
CA PRO A 217 18.12 -16.36 -15.56
C PRO A 217 18.98 -17.27 -16.44
N GLY A 218 19.03 -17.03 -17.73
CA GLY A 218 19.80 -17.79 -18.70
C GLY A 218 18.95 -18.42 -19.79
N ASN A 219 19.62 -19.08 -20.75
CA ASN A 219 18.96 -19.77 -21.86
C ASN A 219 18.62 -21.20 -21.49
N ASP A 220 17.42 -21.67 -21.87
CA ASP A 220 16.89 -23.02 -21.66
C ASP A 220 16.87 -23.43 -20.17
N ILE A 221 16.48 -22.50 -19.29
CA ILE A 221 16.33 -22.72 -17.86
C ILE A 221 14.86 -22.98 -17.53
N GLU A 222 14.63 -24.02 -16.71
CA GLU A 222 13.32 -24.32 -16.11
C GLU A 222 13.41 -24.22 -14.60
N PHE A 223 12.51 -23.44 -14.01
CA PHE A 223 12.25 -23.40 -12.57
C PHE A 223 10.95 -24.12 -12.28
N ARG A 224 10.93 -24.89 -11.20
CA ARG A 224 9.74 -25.60 -10.73
C ARG A 224 9.63 -25.44 -9.23
N ASP A 225 8.43 -25.07 -8.77
CA ASP A 225 8.10 -24.94 -7.36
C ASP A 225 6.71 -25.49 -7.07
N THR A 226 6.38 -25.60 -5.77
CA THR A 226 5.12 -26.13 -5.27
C THR A 226 4.48 -25.12 -4.33
N ILE A 227 3.21 -24.78 -4.58
CA ILE A 227 2.40 -23.91 -3.75
C ILE A 227 1.40 -24.75 -2.98
N LEU A 228 1.43 -24.69 -1.65
CA LEU A 228 0.43 -25.30 -0.77
C LEU A 228 -0.62 -24.28 -0.36
N VAL A 229 -1.87 -24.53 -0.67
CA VAL A 229 -2.97 -23.57 -0.45
C VAL A 229 -3.75 -23.87 0.83
N ASN A 230 -3.51 -25.03 1.46
CA ASN A 230 -4.30 -25.50 2.60
C ASN A 230 -3.91 -24.93 3.96
N ASP A 231 -2.80 -24.19 4.05
CA ASP A 231 -2.27 -23.69 5.33
C ASP A 231 -2.70 -22.24 5.61
N HIS A 232 -4.01 -21.96 5.54
CA HIS A 232 -4.49 -20.69 6.05
C HIS A 232 -4.42 -20.67 7.58
N PRO A 233 -3.72 -19.71 8.20
CA PRO A 233 -3.47 -19.71 9.65
C PRO A 233 -4.71 -19.47 10.53
N SER A 234 -5.90 -19.24 9.96
CA SER A 234 -7.14 -18.94 10.68
C SER A 234 -8.36 -19.70 10.16
N ASP A 235 -8.31 -21.03 10.10
CA ASP A 235 -9.46 -21.92 9.98
C ASP A 235 -10.45 -21.67 8.81
N GLY A 236 -10.03 -21.08 7.71
CA GLY A 236 -10.87 -20.86 6.55
C GLY A 236 -10.15 -21.18 5.24
N ASP A 237 -10.91 -21.71 4.28
CA ASP A 237 -10.43 -21.85 2.91
C ASP A 237 -10.32 -20.46 2.25
N TRP A 238 -9.37 -20.31 1.33
CA TRP A 238 -9.30 -19.11 0.49
C TRP A 238 -10.49 -19.06 -0.48
N ASP A 239 -11.14 -17.91 -0.61
CA ASP A 239 -12.19 -17.69 -1.62
C ASP A 239 -11.60 -17.74 -3.03
N GLU A 240 -10.39 -17.23 -3.16
CA GLU A 240 -9.66 -17.16 -4.42
C GLU A 240 -8.15 -17.17 -4.21
N MET A 241 -7.43 -17.52 -5.25
CA MET A 241 -5.99 -17.28 -5.36
C MET A 241 -5.79 -16.16 -6.37
N ILE A 242 -5.14 -15.08 -5.94
CA ILE A 242 -4.90 -13.87 -6.72
C ILE A 242 -3.48 -13.94 -7.23
N TYR A 243 -3.27 -13.71 -8.53
CA TYR A 243 -1.94 -13.59 -9.11
C TYR A 243 -1.71 -12.22 -9.71
N PHE A 244 -0.46 -11.75 -9.63
CA PHE A 244 0.04 -10.55 -10.28
C PHE A 244 1.33 -10.88 -11.02
N MET A 245 1.44 -10.41 -12.28
CA MET A 245 2.56 -10.76 -13.14
C MET A 245 3.05 -9.56 -13.95
N ASP A 246 4.37 -9.47 -14.07
CA ASP A 246 5.09 -8.63 -15.03
C ASP A 246 6.02 -9.53 -15.83
N ALA A 247 6.07 -9.36 -17.16
CA ALA A 247 6.95 -10.11 -18.02
C ALA A 247 7.50 -9.24 -19.16
N GLU A 248 8.77 -9.45 -19.49
CA GLU A 248 9.42 -8.83 -20.65
C GLU A 248 10.34 -9.84 -21.34
N CYS A 249 10.27 -9.91 -22.65
CA CYS A 249 11.11 -10.75 -23.50
C CYS A 249 11.85 -9.92 -24.54
N GLY A 250 13.16 -10.07 -24.62
CA GLY A 250 13.96 -9.54 -25.72
C GLY A 250 13.62 -10.18 -27.07
N SER A 251 14.15 -9.66 -28.16
CA SER A 251 13.81 -10.04 -29.52
C SER A 251 14.10 -11.51 -29.90
N GLY A 252 14.92 -12.21 -29.12
CA GLY A 252 15.26 -13.62 -29.33
C GLY A 252 14.86 -14.52 -28.17
N SER A 253 14.03 -14.03 -27.26
CA SER A 253 13.71 -14.68 -25.99
C SER A 253 12.24 -15.05 -25.88
N SER A 254 11.93 -16.01 -25.04
CA SER A 254 10.55 -16.35 -24.70
C SER A 254 10.46 -16.85 -23.26
N ILE A 255 9.28 -16.67 -22.65
CA ILE A 255 8.94 -17.16 -21.32
C ILE A 255 7.66 -17.98 -21.44
N SER A 256 7.61 -19.10 -20.75
CA SER A 256 6.38 -19.84 -20.51
C SER A 256 6.19 -20.04 -19.01
N PHE A 257 5.01 -19.73 -18.53
CA PHE A 257 4.59 -19.89 -17.14
C PHE A 257 3.35 -20.77 -17.07
N THR A 258 3.37 -21.78 -16.21
CA THR A 258 2.25 -22.70 -16.02
C THR A 258 2.05 -22.99 -14.54
N LEU A 259 0.80 -22.89 -14.09
CA LEU A 259 0.36 -23.35 -12.79
C LEU A 259 -0.61 -24.53 -12.98
N ARG A 260 -0.32 -25.67 -12.35
CA ARG A 260 -1.13 -26.89 -12.44
C ARG A 260 -1.62 -27.28 -11.07
N ASP A 261 -2.87 -27.73 -10.97
CA ASP A 261 -3.44 -28.28 -9.75
C ASP A 261 -2.88 -29.69 -9.43
N HIS A 262 -3.31 -30.28 -8.32
CA HIS A 262 -2.92 -31.60 -7.87
C HIS A 262 -3.32 -32.73 -8.83
N MET A 263 -4.24 -32.49 -9.75
CA MET A 263 -4.60 -33.44 -10.84
C MET A 263 -3.80 -33.15 -12.11
N SER A 264 -2.80 -32.28 -12.08
CA SER A 264 -1.99 -31.83 -13.21
C SER A 264 -2.78 -31.08 -14.30
N ILE A 265 -3.95 -30.53 -13.96
CA ILE A 265 -4.72 -29.68 -14.86
C ILE A 265 -4.12 -28.28 -14.82
N SER A 266 -3.85 -27.70 -16.01
CA SER A 266 -3.38 -26.31 -16.09
C SER A 266 -4.51 -25.34 -15.71
N VAL A 267 -4.34 -24.63 -14.60
CA VAL A 267 -5.28 -23.60 -14.11
C VAL A 267 -4.87 -22.20 -14.53
N LEU A 268 -3.59 -22.01 -14.86
CA LEU A 268 -3.05 -20.77 -15.42
C LEU A 268 -1.91 -21.14 -16.38
N GLU A 269 -1.98 -20.58 -17.57
CA GLU A 269 -0.92 -20.71 -18.56
C GLU A 269 -0.69 -19.38 -19.25
N ARG A 270 0.56 -18.93 -19.33
CA ARG A 270 1.00 -17.73 -20.04
C ARG A 270 2.23 -18.02 -20.85
N ILE A 271 2.27 -17.47 -22.07
CA ILE A 271 3.41 -17.60 -22.95
C ILE A 271 3.71 -16.23 -23.54
N TRP A 272 4.92 -15.76 -23.34
CA TRP A 272 5.42 -14.51 -23.91
C TRP A 272 6.51 -14.84 -24.95
N GLY A 273 6.26 -14.45 -26.17
CA GLY A 273 7.19 -14.64 -27.28
C GLY A 273 8.19 -13.47 -27.42
N PRO A 274 9.06 -13.54 -28.44
CA PRO A 274 10.08 -12.53 -28.68
C PRO A 274 9.52 -11.10 -28.79
N GLY A 275 10.07 -10.18 -28.00
CA GLY A 275 9.67 -8.78 -27.95
C GLY A 275 8.35 -8.52 -27.22
N ALA A 276 7.78 -9.52 -26.56
CA ALA A 276 6.58 -9.32 -25.73
C ALA A 276 6.90 -8.58 -24.43
N SER A 277 6.00 -7.69 -24.05
CA SER A 277 6.01 -7.03 -22.75
C SER A 277 4.58 -7.01 -22.20
N GLU A 278 4.41 -7.42 -20.97
CA GLU A 278 3.14 -7.43 -20.24
C GLU A 278 3.40 -6.99 -18.80
N MET A 279 2.74 -5.92 -18.38
CA MET A 279 2.97 -5.32 -17.05
C MET A 279 1.65 -5.23 -16.29
N GLY A 280 1.69 -5.58 -15.00
CA GLY A 280 0.57 -5.39 -14.08
C GLY A 280 -0.62 -6.31 -14.35
N THR A 281 -0.40 -7.48 -14.91
CA THR A 281 -1.48 -8.45 -15.15
C THR A 281 -1.97 -9.04 -13.85
N LEU A 282 -3.19 -8.69 -13.48
CA LEU A 282 -3.91 -9.20 -12.33
C LEU A 282 -4.96 -10.21 -12.77
N GLY A 283 -5.08 -11.32 -12.04
CA GLY A 283 -6.15 -12.29 -12.26
C GLY A 283 -6.39 -13.15 -11.04
N THR A 284 -7.42 -14.03 -11.12
CA THR A 284 -7.83 -14.87 -10.00
C THR A 284 -8.11 -16.30 -10.44
N ILE A 285 -7.92 -17.24 -9.50
CA ILE A 285 -8.34 -18.64 -9.59
C ILE A 285 -9.31 -18.86 -8.42
N PRO A 286 -10.59 -19.15 -8.69
CA PRO A 286 -11.60 -19.28 -7.64
C PRO A 286 -11.43 -20.59 -6.86
N TYR A 287 -11.76 -20.55 -5.58
CA TYR A 287 -11.82 -21.69 -4.65
C TYR A 287 -10.58 -22.62 -4.73
N PRO A 288 -9.37 -22.07 -4.56
CA PRO A 288 -8.17 -22.87 -4.66
C PRO A 288 -8.09 -23.84 -3.49
N SER A 289 -7.62 -25.05 -3.76
CA SER A 289 -7.39 -26.06 -2.72
C SER A 289 -6.28 -27.02 -3.10
N GLY A 290 -5.55 -27.51 -2.11
CA GLY A 290 -4.51 -28.50 -2.28
C GLY A 290 -3.18 -27.95 -2.78
N GLU A 291 -2.44 -28.80 -3.46
CA GLU A 291 -1.10 -28.52 -3.97
C GLU A 291 -1.15 -28.08 -5.43
N TYR A 292 -0.41 -27.02 -5.77
CA TYR A 292 -0.21 -26.55 -7.12
C TYR A 292 1.27 -26.63 -7.49
N THR A 293 1.55 -27.12 -8.70
CA THR A 293 2.91 -27.10 -9.27
C THR A 293 3.03 -25.91 -10.22
N LEU A 294 4.00 -25.06 -9.93
CA LEU A 294 4.41 -23.94 -10.76
C LEU A 294 5.60 -24.35 -11.61
N THR A 295 5.59 -23.96 -12.89
CA THR A 295 6.73 -24.14 -13.78
C THR A 295 6.94 -22.86 -14.57
N ALA A 296 8.15 -22.29 -14.55
CA ALA A 296 8.58 -21.17 -15.36
C ALA A 296 9.77 -21.60 -16.24
N THR A 297 9.64 -21.45 -17.56
CA THR A 297 10.69 -21.85 -18.53
C THR A 297 11.12 -20.60 -19.31
N PHE A 298 12.43 -20.42 -19.40
CA PHE A 298 13.07 -19.29 -20.05
C PHE A 298 13.92 -19.75 -21.23
N THR A 299 13.77 -19.10 -22.39
CA THR A 299 14.56 -19.36 -23.58
C THR A 299 15.10 -18.03 -24.08
N GLY A 300 16.39 -17.99 -24.43
CA GLY A 300 17.09 -16.76 -24.81
C GLY A 300 17.76 -16.06 -23.62
N GLY A 301 18.40 -14.93 -23.87
CA GLY A 301 19.29 -14.28 -22.90
C GLY A 301 18.79 -12.95 -22.32
N SER A 302 17.59 -12.50 -22.71
CA SER A 302 17.00 -11.26 -22.18
C SER A 302 15.55 -11.52 -21.84
N THR A 303 15.32 -11.85 -20.57
CA THR A 303 13.99 -12.18 -20.05
C THR A 303 13.84 -11.65 -18.63
N PHE A 304 12.67 -11.08 -18.37
CA PHE A 304 12.24 -10.69 -17.04
C PHE A 304 10.87 -11.31 -16.76
N LEU A 305 10.71 -11.93 -15.61
CA LEU A 305 9.43 -12.40 -15.11
C LEU A 305 9.35 -12.14 -13.61
N ARG A 306 8.31 -11.44 -13.19
CA ARG A 306 7.92 -11.30 -11.79
C ARG A 306 6.57 -11.92 -11.60
N VAL A 307 6.43 -12.77 -10.59
CA VAL A 307 5.17 -13.42 -10.22
C VAL A 307 4.95 -13.26 -8.74
N ARG A 308 3.76 -12.79 -8.36
CA ARG A 308 3.24 -12.86 -7.02
C ARG A 308 1.92 -13.60 -7.03
N ILE A 309 1.71 -14.47 -6.03
CA ILE A 309 0.48 -15.21 -5.83
C ILE A 309 0.11 -15.12 -4.36
N ALA A 310 -1.12 -14.71 -4.08
CA ALA A 310 -1.67 -14.64 -2.72
C ALA A 310 -2.99 -15.38 -2.65
N GLY A 311 -3.28 -16.00 -1.52
CA GLY A 311 -4.65 -16.40 -1.18
C GLY A 311 -5.45 -15.17 -0.79
N GLY A 312 -6.73 -15.11 -1.15
CA GLY A 312 -7.61 -13.99 -0.88
C GLY A 312 -8.92 -14.41 -0.21
N ILE A 313 -9.34 -13.65 0.82
CA ILE A 313 -10.68 -13.71 1.39
C ILE A 313 -11.31 -12.33 1.22
N THR A 314 -12.43 -12.30 0.49
CA THR A 314 -13.09 -11.05 0.13
C THR A 314 -14.25 -10.76 1.08
N GLN A 315 -14.27 -9.55 1.64
CA GLN A 315 -15.40 -8.95 2.32
C GLN A 315 -15.91 -7.77 1.50
N SER A 316 -17.23 -7.53 1.51
CA SER A 316 -17.85 -6.43 0.76
C SER A 316 -18.98 -5.79 1.54
N TRP A 317 -19.17 -4.49 1.30
CA TRP A 317 -20.25 -3.68 1.84
C TRP A 317 -20.84 -2.86 0.71
N THR A 318 -22.15 -2.58 0.80
CA THR A 318 -22.84 -1.62 -0.07
C THR A 318 -23.27 -0.43 0.78
N LEU A 319 -22.78 0.77 0.48
CA LEU A 319 -23.01 2.01 1.21
C LEU A 319 -24.06 2.88 0.55
#